data_8e0a0ef5c65df742865986e619cbfd8c
#
_entry.id   8e0a0ef5c65df742865986e619cbfd8c
#
_cell.length_a   1.000
_cell.length_b   1.000
_cell.length_c   1.000
_cell.angle_alpha   90.00
_cell.angle_beta   90.00
_cell.angle_gamma   90.00
#
_symmetry.space_group_name_H-M   'P 1'
#
loop_
_entity.id
_entity.type
_entity.pdbx_description
1 polymer ?
#
loop_
_entity_poly.entity_id
_entity_poly.type
_entity_poly.pdbx_seq_one_letter_code
_entity_poly.pdbx_strand_id
1 'polypeptide(L)'
;MSNSVFPSAPPRRRSWPLLIVFGLLVALAVAWTGLWFYAASQAKTQVAGWFERERQAGRQQECASLSIGGYPFRIEVRCDGGVFQLAELPGYKLNLPSLLAVVQVYDPKLMISEMTGPLNISQRSGGIDYLVNWSIARASMRGLPSEPERGSLALDNLSVREGAAAGNAPEFEAQHFELHGRPASGSRADEPAIETNLQLKHSVAGKIHAVLARPTDADISSVIHGLDGLTRKPLPDQLKQWRARGGEVEITEARIRQDDVIAAGAGALKLTARGGLDGNLRVTIVGIEKLLKMLDLERVMSEGQVGSALNALDQLMPGLGSIARRSAAPGLVAVLGQRGELDGKPATTLAVRFVDGRVFLGPFPVGEVPPLF
;
A
#
# COMPACT_ATOMS: atom_id res chain seq x y z
N MET A 1 80.40 57.59 -11.28
CA MET A 1 78.98 57.96 -11.25
C MET A 1 78.20 56.64 -11.28
N SER A 2 77.80 56.12 -10.11
CA SER A 2 77.04 54.87 -10.00
C SER A 2 75.57 55.21 -9.93
N ASN A 3 74.81 54.83 -10.95
CA ASN A 3 73.36 54.95 -10.95
C ASN A 3 72.73 53.74 -10.22
N SER A 4 72.24 54.00 -9.02
CA SER A 4 71.43 53.02 -8.26
C SER A 4 69.98 53.04 -8.80
N VAL A 5 69.58 51.96 -9.52
CA VAL A 5 68.21 51.76 -9.95
C VAL A 5 67.47 51.13 -8.81
N PHE A 6 66.56 51.87 -8.17
CA PHE A 6 65.63 51.33 -7.15
C PHE A 6 64.53 50.55 -7.88
N PRO A 7 64.24 49.29 -7.48
CA PRO A 7 63.11 48.55 -8.06
C PRO A 7 61.80 49.22 -7.61
N SER A 8 60.93 49.54 -8.57
CA SER A 8 59.60 50.04 -8.33
C SER A 8 58.75 48.98 -7.60
N ALA A 9 58.13 49.39 -6.50
CA ALA A 9 57.22 48.52 -5.75
C ALA A 9 56.03 48.03 -6.63
N PRO A 10 55.66 46.73 -6.56
CA PRO A 10 54.55 46.20 -7.34
C PRO A 10 53.23 46.92 -6.98
N PRO A 11 52.34 47.15 -7.98
CA PRO A 11 51.08 47.82 -7.75
C PRO A 11 50.23 47.01 -6.76
N ARG A 12 49.79 47.59 -5.65
CA ARG A 12 48.86 47.01 -4.69
C ARG A 12 47.57 46.65 -5.44
N ARG A 13 47.38 45.35 -5.73
CA ARG A 13 46.12 44.83 -6.29
C ARG A 13 44.99 45.22 -5.33
N ARG A 14 44.08 46.08 -5.84
CA ARG A 14 42.90 46.53 -5.09
C ARG A 14 41.98 45.36 -4.85
N SER A 15 41.91 44.87 -3.59
CA SER A 15 41.12 43.70 -3.15
C SER A 15 39.60 43.99 -3.06
N TRP A 16 39.18 45.18 -3.50
CA TRP A 16 37.78 45.63 -3.42
C TRP A 16 36.76 44.70 -4.10
N PRO A 17 37.00 44.14 -5.33
CA PRO A 17 36.06 43.22 -5.94
C PRO A 17 35.88 41.94 -5.11
N LEU A 18 36.93 41.44 -4.44
CA LEU A 18 36.85 40.28 -3.57
C LEU A 18 36.00 40.59 -2.31
N LEU A 19 36.11 41.78 -1.75
CA LEU A 19 35.29 42.22 -0.59
C LEU A 19 33.81 42.34 -0.96
N ILE A 20 33.52 42.84 -2.19
CA ILE A 20 32.11 42.91 -2.68
C ILE A 20 31.53 41.51 -2.84
N VAL A 21 32.25 40.58 -3.49
CA VAL A 21 31.80 39.19 -3.64
C VAL A 21 31.62 38.53 -2.27
N PHE A 22 32.54 38.69 -1.35
CA PHE A 22 32.42 38.17 0.01
C PHE A 22 31.22 38.75 0.75
N GLY A 23 31.03 40.08 0.67
CA GLY A 23 29.88 40.78 1.28
C GLY A 23 28.55 40.24 0.71
N LEU A 24 28.47 40.00 -0.61
CA LEU A 24 27.29 39.44 -1.26
C LEU A 24 27.02 38.00 -0.81
N LEU A 25 28.03 37.17 -0.66
CA LEU A 25 27.88 35.82 -0.14
C LEU A 25 27.38 35.80 1.32
N VAL A 26 27.94 36.68 2.16
CA VAL A 26 27.46 36.85 3.56
C VAL A 26 26.02 37.31 3.59
N ALA A 27 25.62 38.29 2.79
CA ALA A 27 24.26 38.80 2.70
C ALA A 27 23.30 37.66 2.25
N LEU A 28 23.69 36.88 1.26
CA LEU A 28 22.92 35.70 0.79
C LEU A 28 22.76 34.67 1.90
N ALA A 29 23.84 34.34 2.62
CA ALA A 29 23.79 33.41 3.73
C ALA A 29 22.88 33.86 4.86
N VAL A 30 22.89 35.16 5.20
CA VAL A 30 22.00 35.75 6.21
C VAL A 30 20.54 35.71 5.76
N ALA A 31 20.28 36.09 4.48
CA ALA A 31 18.94 35.99 3.90
C ALA A 31 18.41 34.55 3.88
N TRP A 32 19.24 33.58 3.48
CA TRP A 32 18.91 32.18 3.50
C TRP A 32 18.59 31.67 4.91
N THR A 33 19.43 32.04 5.88
CA THR A 33 19.21 31.68 7.29
C THR A 33 17.88 32.24 7.79
N GLY A 34 17.59 33.50 7.49
CA GLY A 34 16.29 34.13 7.84
C GLY A 34 15.11 33.41 7.20
N LEU A 35 15.21 33.03 5.92
CA LEU A 35 14.18 32.26 5.21
C LEU A 35 13.96 30.90 5.87
N TRP A 36 15.05 30.21 6.25
CA TRP A 36 14.94 28.90 6.90
C TRP A 36 14.22 29.00 8.27
N PHE A 37 14.60 29.97 9.12
CA PHE A 37 13.93 30.15 10.41
C PHE A 37 12.45 30.54 10.25
N TYR A 38 12.11 31.33 9.24
CA TYR A 38 10.73 31.62 8.89
C TYR A 38 9.98 30.32 8.50
N ALA A 39 10.53 29.51 7.60
CA ALA A 39 9.92 28.25 7.19
C ALA A 39 9.77 27.27 8.36
N ALA A 40 10.77 27.16 9.23
CA ALA A 40 10.71 26.32 10.44
C ALA A 40 9.62 26.79 11.43
N SER A 41 9.46 28.11 11.58
CA SER A 41 8.37 28.70 12.38
C SER A 41 7.00 28.38 11.80
N GLN A 42 6.83 28.47 10.47
CA GLN A 42 5.58 28.07 9.81
C GLN A 42 5.29 26.58 9.99
N ALA A 43 6.30 25.72 9.84
CA ALA A 43 6.14 24.29 10.08
C ALA A 43 5.67 24.00 11.52
N LYS A 44 6.25 24.68 12.52
CA LYS A 44 5.83 24.55 13.92
C LYS A 44 4.37 24.94 14.12
N THR A 45 3.94 26.05 13.52
CA THR A 45 2.56 26.53 13.60
C THR A 45 1.59 25.55 12.93
N GLN A 46 1.93 25.02 11.77
CA GLN A 46 1.09 24.04 11.06
C GLN A 46 0.94 22.73 11.84
N VAL A 47 2.03 22.21 12.40
CA VAL A 47 2.01 20.99 13.22
C VAL A 47 1.16 21.22 14.49
N ALA A 48 1.37 22.32 15.20
CA ALA A 48 0.58 22.67 16.38
C ALA A 48 -0.91 22.83 16.04
N GLY A 49 -1.22 23.50 14.93
CA GLY A 49 -2.59 23.65 14.44
C GLY A 49 -3.23 22.31 14.04
N TRP A 50 -2.45 21.38 13.51
CA TRP A 50 -2.94 20.03 13.22
C TRP A 50 -3.28 19.27 14.51
N PHE A 51 -2.40 19.22 15.50
CA PHE A 51 -2.68 18.60 16.79
C PHE A 51 -3.94 19.17 17.44
N GLU A 52 -4.10 20.49 17.39
CA GLU A 52 -5.28 21.14 17.97
C GLU A 52 -6.58 20.76 17.25
N ARG A 53 -6.59 20.71 15.91
CA ARG A 53 -7.75 20.24 15.14
C ARG A 53 -8.11 18.79 15.44
N GLU A 54 -7.11 17.93 15.60
CA GLU A 54 -7.34 16.52 15.96
C GLU A 54 -7.92 16.40 17.37
N ARG A 55 -7.39 17.18 18.32
CA ARG A 55 -7.90 17.22 19.70
C ARG A 55 -9.35 17.69 19.75
N GLN A 56 -9.71 18.74 19.01
CA GLN A 56 -11.09 19.23 18.91
C GLN A 56 -12.04 18.21 18.27
N ALA A 57 -11.52 17.35 17.41
CA ALA A 57 -12.26 16.23 16.84
C ALA A 57 -12.29 14.98 17.76
N GLY A 58 -11.80 15.09 19.01
CA GLY A 58 -11.79 14.02 20.00
C GLY A 58 -10.75 12.94 19.74
N ARG A 59 -9.76 13.18 18.88
CA ARG A 59 -8.68 12.25 18.58
C ARG A 59 -7.39 12.66 19.28
N GLN A 60 -6.77 11.71 19.94
CA GLN A 60 -5.51 11.91 20.64
C GLN A 60 -4.35 11.77 19.65
N GLN A 61 -3.55 12.83 19.56
CA GLN A 61 -2.31 12.86 18.79
C GLN A 61 -1.24 13.41 19.73
N GLU A 62 -0.26 12.60 20.09
CA GLU A 62 0.76 12.96 21.06
C GLU A 62 2.14 12.53 20.59
N CYS A 63 3.15 13.32 20.91
CA CYS A 63 4.56 12.96 20.83
C CYS A 63 5.18 13.16 22.21
N ALA A 64 5.90 12.17 22.71
CA ALA A 64 6.68 12.34 23.94
C ALA A 64 7.74 13.44 23.76
N SER A 65 8.31 13.57 22.57
CA SER A 65 9.18 14.65 22.16
C SER A 65 8.86 15.08 20.72
N LEU A 66 8.67 16.37 20.50
CA LEU A 66 8.49 16.97 19.18
C LEU A 66 9.62 17.98 18.93
N SER A 67 10.40 17.76 17.89
CA SER A 67 11.50 18.65 17.51
C SER A 67 11.44 19.06 16.05
N ILE A 68 11.88 20.27 15.75
CA ILE A 68 12.00 20.79 14.39
C ILE A 68 13.45 21.21 14.16
N GLY A 69 14.05 20.68 13.08
CA GLY A 69 15.45 20.86 12.74
C GLY A 69 15.70 20.85 11.24
N GLY A 70 16.94 20.49 10.83
CA GLY A 70 17.31 20.28 9.42
C GLY A 70 17.98 21.47 8.71
N TYR A 71 18.38 22.51 9.47
CA TYR A 71 19.15 23.65 8.92
C TYR A 71 20.40 23.15 8.17
N PRO A 72 20.77 23.73 7.03
CA PRO A 72 20.12 24.89 6.39
C PRO A 72 19.20 24.55 5.21
N PHE A 73 19.08 23.29 4.75
CA PHE A 73 18.48 22.98 3.45
C PHE A 73 17.14 22.24 3.54
N ARG A 74 16.75 21.78 4.72
CA ARG A 74 15.53 21.00 4.93
C ARG A 74 14.84 21.41 6.23
N ILE A 75 13.57 21.10 6.31
CA ILE A 75 12.79 21.15 7.55
C ILE A 75 12.52 19.70 7.95
N GLU A 76 12.98 19.34 9.14
CA GLU A 76 12.74 18.04 9.76
C GLU A 76 11.77 18.22 10.92
N VAL A 77 10.68 17.46 10.89
CA VAL A 77 9.75 17.33 12.02
C VAL A 77 9.88 15.93 12.57
N ARG A 78 10.40 15.81 13.78
CA ARG A 78 10.59 14.53 14.47
C ARG A 78 9.63 14.43 15.64
N CYS A 79 8.88 13.33 15.66
CA CYS A 79 7.99 12.94 16.74
C CYS A 79 8.51 11.63 17.33
N ASP A 80 9.06 11.65 18.53
CA ASP A 80 9.48 10.45 19.24
C ASP A 80 8.42 10.07 20.27
N GLY A 81 8.17 8.76 20.43
CA GLY A 81 7.11 8.23 21.29
C GLY A 81 5.73 8.70 20.83
N GLY A 82 5.45 8.55 19.52
CA GLY A 82 4.19 8.97 18.91
C GLY A 82 3.01 8.09 19.31
N VAL A 83 1.90 8.70 19.70
CA VAL A 83 0.61 8.05 19.93
C VAL A 83 -0.42 8.71 19.01
N PHE A 84 -1.01 7.91 18.12
CA PHE A 84 -1.91 8.42 17.09
C PHE A 84 -3.26 7.70 17.13
N GLN A 85 -4.34 8.44 16.90
CA GLN A 85 -5.69 7.90 16.68
C GLN A 85 -6.19 8.39 15.33
N LEU A 86 -6.47 7.46 14.43
CA LEU A 86 -6.95 7.77 13.11
C LEU A 86 -8.48 7.77 13.08
N ALA A 87 -9.07 8.69 12.33
CA ALA A 87 -10.51 8.72 12.11
C ALA A 87 -11.01 7.51 11.33
N GLU A 88 -10.16 6.97 10.50
CA GLU A 88 -10.39 5.80 9.66
C GLU A 88 -10.47 4.49 10.48
N LEU A 89 -9.78 4.46 11.63
CA LEU A 89 -9.71 3.31 12.54
C LEU A 89 -10.20 3.73 13.95
N PRO A 90 -11.49 4.03 14.12
CA PRO A 90 -12.02 4.46 15.41
C PRO A 90 -11.86 3.36 16.46
N GLY A 91 -11.44 3.75 17.66
CA GLY A 91 -11.22 2.82 18.77
C GLY A 91 -9.83 2.20 18.81
N TYR A 92 -8.99 2.41 17.80
CA TYR A 92 -7.59 1.97 17.80
C TYR A 92 -6.63 3.09 18.18
N LYS A 93 -5.57 2.71 18.89
CA LYS A 93 -4.40 3.53 19.16
C LYS A 93 -3.19 2.95 18.44
N LEU A 94 -2.45 3.80 17.77
CA LEU A 94 -1.22 3.48 17.08
C LEU A 94 -0.06 4.07 17.87
N ASN A 95 0.84 3.23 18.39
CA ASN A 95 2.03 3.66 19.11
C ASN A 95 3.25 3.41 18.25
N LEU A 96 3.98 4.46 17.93
CA LEU A 96 5.15 4.43 17.05
C LEU A 96 6.36 5.04 17.77
N PRO A 97 7.51 4.33 17.85
CA PRO A 97 8.72 4.84 18.53
C PRO A 97 9.22 6.17 17.96
N SER A 98 9.30 6.31 16.63
CA SER A 98 9.71 7.57 16.02
C SER A 98 9.13 7.73 14.61
N LEU A 99 8.71 8.96 14.30
CA LEU A 99 8.31 9.42 12.98
C LEU A 99 9.13 10.66 12.63
N LEU A 100 9.85 10.60 11.53
CA LEU A 100 10.59 11.73 10.96
C LEU A 100 9.92 12.14 9.64
N ALA A 101 9.43 13.38 9.55
CA ALA A 101 8.96 13.97 8.31
C ALA A 101 9.95 15.05 7.84
N VAL A 102 10.35 14.99 6.58
CA VAL A 102 11.36 15.85 5.97
C VAL A 102 10.78 16.53 4.73
N VAL A 103 10.97 17.83 4.67
CA VAL A 103 10.64 18.66 3.50
C VAL A 103 11.88 19.49 3.14
N GLN A 104 12.24 19.55 1.87
CA GLN A 104 13.36 20.37 1.41
C GLN A 104 12.90 21.83 1.22
N VAL A 105 13.69 22.80 1.67
CA VAL A 105 13.32 24.23 1.59
C VAL A 105 13.13 24.67 0.14
N TYR A 106 13.88 24.08 -0.80
CA TYR A 106 13.83 24.37 -2.23
C TYR A 106 12.81 23.53 -3.01
N ASP A 107 12.27 22.43 -2.43
CA ASP A 107 11.14 21.65 -2.97
C ASP A 107 10.10 21.37 -1.87
N PRO A 108 9.36 22.39 -1.44
CA PRO A 108 8.44 22.28 -0.30
C PRO A 108 7.20 21.42 -0.61
N LYS A 109 6.99 21.05 -1.86
CA LYS A 109 5.88 20.18 -2.28
C LYS A 109 6.14 18.69 -2.04
N LEU A 110 7.38 18.29 -1.83
CA LEU A 110 7.75 16.91 -1.55
C LEU A 110 8.04 16.69 -0.07
N MET A 111 7.18 15.95 0.59
CA MET A 111 7.39 15.44 1.94
C MET A 111 7.84 13.98 1.88
N ILE A 112 8.88 13.65 2.60
CA ILE A 112 9.36 12.28 2.80
C ILE A 112 9.26 11.97 4.29
N SER A 113 8.71 10.82 4.64
CA SER A 113 8.59 10.38 6.03
C SER A 113 9.28 9.04 6.24
N GLU A 114 10.02 8.91 7.32
CA GLU A 114 10.62 7.67 7.79
C GLU A 114 10.00 7.28 9.13
N MET A 115 9.67 6.00 9.28
CA MET A 115 9.04 5.48 10.48
C MET A 115 9.92 4.41 11.10
N THR A 116 10.21 4.55 12.39
CA THR A 116 10.94 3.54 13.16
C THR A 116 9.93 2.63 13.86
N GLY A 117 10.02 1.32 13.58
CA GLY A 117 9.16 0.31 14.20
C GLY A 117 9.66 -0.13 15.60
N PRO A 118 8.88 -0.99 16.26
CA PRO A 118 7.60 -1.54 15.83
C PRO A 118 6.42 -0.56 15.97
N LEU A 119 5.41 -0.70 15.12
CA LEU A 119 4.12 -0.07 15.33
C LEU A 119 3.22 -1.02 16.15
N ASN A 120 2.79 -0.55 17.32
CA ASN A 120 1.80 -1.27 18.12
C ASN A 120 0.42 -0.66 17.85
N ILE A 121 -0.51 -1.49 17.40
CA ILE A 121 -1.91 -1.14 17.17
C ILE A 121 -2.72 -1.80 18.28
N SER A 122 -3.30 -1.03 19.19
CA SER A 122 -4.08 -1.53 20.32
C SER A 122 -5.52 -1.05 20.26
N GLN A 123 -6.46 -1.92 20.63
CA GLN A 123 -7.89 -1.60 20.67
C GLN A 123 -8.30 -1.18 22.09
N ARG A 124 -8.97 -0.02 22.20
CA ARG A 124 -9.42 0.51 23.52
C ARG A 124 -10.35 -0.39 24.29
N SER A 125 -11.17 -1.20 23.62
CA SER A 125 -12.20 -2.05 24.22
C SER A 125 -11.70 -3.44 24.61
N GLY A 126 -10.38 -3.69 24.59
CA GLY A 126 -9.82 -5.01 24.93
C GLY A 126 -10.01 -6.04 23.81
N GLY A 127 -9.95 -5.60 22.56
CA GLY A 127 -9.94 -6.47 21.38
C GLY A 127 -8.54 -6.96 21.03
N ILE A 128 -8.36 -7.32 19.77
CA ILE A 128 -7.10 -7.85 19.25
C ILE A 128 -6.11 -6.71 19.03
N ASP A 129 -4.92 -6.85 19.61
CA ASP A 129 -3.79 -5.97 19.37
C ASP A 129 -2.95 -6.53 18.22
N TYR A 130 -2.31 -5.65 17.45
CA TYR A 130 -1.39 -6.03 16.40
C TYR A 130 -0.02 -5.40 16.61
N LEU A 131 1.02 -6.19 16.35
CA LEU A 131 2.40 -5.74 16.29
C LEU A 131 2.87 -5.78 14.84
N VAL A 132 3.21 -4.61 14.29
CA VAL A 132 3.71 -4.46 12.93
C VAL A 132 5.18 -4.09 12.98
N ASN A 133 6.05 -4.94 12.43
CA ASN A 133 7.49 -4.73 12.37
C ASN A 133 7.95 -4.54 10.93
N TRP A 134 9.03 -3.81 10.78
CA TRP A 134 9.77 -3.62 9.51
C TRP A 134 11.22 -3.25 9.80
N SER A 135 12.08 -3.39 8.82
CA SER A 135 13.45 -2.88 8.90
C SER A 135 13.57 -1.45 8.37
N ILE A 136 12.84 -1.13 7.31
CA ILE A 136 12.74 0.20 6.71
C ILE A 136 11.28 0.48 6.42
N ALA A 137 10.81 1.67 6.80
CA ALA A 137 9.49 2.17 6.42
C ALA A 137 9.61 3.62 5.96
N ARG A 138 9.28 3.86 4.71
CA ARG A 138 9.30 5.17 4.07
C ARG A 138 7.99 5.47 3.39
N ALA A 139 7.51 6.69 3.59
CA ALA A 139 6.41 7.24 2.82
C ALA A 139 6.84 8.52 2.14
N SER A 140 6.30 8.81 0.97
CA SER A 140 6.46 10.10 0.34
C SER A 140 5.12 10.63 -0.16
N MET A 141 4.96 11.95 -0.11
CA MET A 141 3.78 12.64 -0.60
C MET A 141 4.23 13.89 -1.37
N ARG A 142 3.77 14.04 -2.60
CA ARG A 142 3.97 15.26 -3.40
C ARG A 142 2.64 15.98 -3.59
N GLY A 143 2.71 17.31 -3.66
CA GLY A 143 1.56 18.20 -3.89
C GLY A 143 1.15 18.99 -2.66
N LEU A 144 1.58 18.59 -1.45
CA LEU A 144 1.27 19.33 -0.21
C LEU A 144 1.84 20.75 -0.22
N PRO A 145 1.16 21.72 0.39
CA PRO A 145 -0.10 21.64 1.17
C PRO A 145 -1.37 21.66 0.33
N SER A 146 -1.25 21.72 -0.99
CA SER A 146 -2.38 21.68 -1.94
C SER A 146 -2.93 20.25 -2.11
N GLU A 147 -3.48 19.93 -3.27
CA GLU A 147 -3.97 18.58 -3.58
C GLU A 147 -2.80 17.60 -3.78
N PRO A 148 -2.90 16.38 -3.23
CA PRO A 148 -1.90 15.35 -3.45
C PRO A 148 -1.76 14.99 -4.93
N GLU A 149 -0.54 15.13 -5.47
CA GLU A 149 -0.20 14.76 -6.85
C GLU A 149 0.25 13.30 -6.94
N ARG A 150 0.92 12.79 -5.89
CA ARG A 150 1.41 11.41 -5.81
C ARG A 150 1.76 11.06 -4.38
N GLY A 151 1.42 9.83 -3.97
CA GLY A 151 1.86 9.23 -2.72
C GLY A 151 2.55 7.90 -2.95
N SER A 152 3.47 7.52 -2.08
CA SER A 152 4.05 6.19 -2.03
C SER A 152 4.34 5.76 -0.60
N LEU A 153 4.28 4.45 -0.36
CA LEU A 153 4.67 3.80 0.89
C LEU A 153 5.50 2.57 0.55
N ALA A 154 6.69 2.46 1.12
CA ALA A 154 7.57 1.31 0.97
C ALA A 154 7.96 0.78 2.35
N LEU A 155 7.86 -0.55 2.52
CA LEU A 155 8.18 -1.27 3.75
C LEU A 155 9.06 -2.47 3.40
N ASP A 156 10.20 -2.60 4.06
CA ASP A 156 11.09 -3.75 3.91
C ASP A 156 11.01 -4.65 5.15
N ASN A 157 11.00 -5.96 4.93
CA ASN A 157 10.88 -7.00 5.95
C ASN A 157 9.66 -6.76 6.86
N LEU A 158 8.52 -6.51 6.23
CA LEU A 158 7.25 -6.31 6.91
C LEU A 158 6.78 -7.61 7.57
N SER A 159 6.36 -7.53 8.82
CA SER A 159 5.74 -8.63 9.56
C SER A 159 4.59 -8.09 10.42
N VAL A 160 3.41 -8.67 10.29
CA VAL A 160 2.20 -8.34 11.05
C VAL A 160 1.85 -9.53 11.92
N ARG A 161 1.75 -9.32 13.23
CA ARG A 161 1.40 -10.36 14.22
C ARG A 161 0.24 -9.92 15.08
N GLU A 162 -0.60 -10.87 15.43
CA GLU A 162 -1.64 -10.70 16.43
C GLU A 162 -1.04 -10.85 17.82
N GLY A 163 -1.26 -9.84 18.69
CA GLY A 163 -0.75 -9.77 20.05
C GLY A 163 0.73 -9.43 20.15
N ALA A 164 1.16 -9.02 21.34
CA ALA A 164 2.55 -8.66 21.64
C ALA A 164 3.45 -9.89 21.91
N ALA A 165 2.90 -11.11 21.97
CA ALA A 165 3.66 -12.31 22.29
C ALA A 165 4.58 -12.70 21.11
N ALA A 166 5.89 -12.73 21.37
CA ALA A 166 6.93 -13.05 20.38
C ALA A 166 6.83 -14.47 19.76
N GLY A 167 5.98 -15.33 20.30
CA GLY A 167 5.78 -16.72 19.83
C GLY A 167 4.68 -16.94 18.81
N ASN A 168 3.83 -15.95 18.53
CA ASN A 168 2.75 -16.11 17.56
C ASN A 168 3.31 -16.06 16.14
N ALA A 169 2.91 -17.03 15.32
CA ALA A 169 3.21 -17.00 13.89
C ALA A 169 2.56 -15.73 13.27
N PRO A 170 3.26 -15.06 12.35
CA PRO A 170 2.73 -13.86 11.71
C PRO A 170 1.46 -14.14 10.90
N GLU A 171 0.56 -13.15 10.89
CA GLU A 171 -0.61 -13.13 10.01
C GLU A 171 -0.20 -12.85 8.57
N PHE A 172 0.79 -11.96 8.42
CA PHE A 172 1.31 -11.52 7.13
C PHE A 172 2.80 -11.20 7.25
N GLU A 173 3.57 -11.62 6.28
CA GLU A 173 4.97 -11.23 6.10
C GLU A 173 5.22 -10.87 4.64
N ALA A 174 6.16 -9.94 4.39
CA ALA A 174 6.67 -9.64 3.06
C ALA A 174 8.10 -9.13 3.16
N GLN A 175 8.99 -9.58 2.26
CA GLN A 175 10.34 -9.02 2.17
C GLN A 175 10.30 -7.57 1.68
N HIS A 176 9.40 -7.26 0.76
CA HIS A 176 9.17 -5.92 0.27
C HIS A 176 7.68 -5.70 -0.01
N PHE A 177 7.17 -4.60 0.50
CA PHE A 177 5.84 -4.06 0.22
C PHE A 177 6.00 -2.65 -0.33
N GLU A 178 5.42 -2.36 -1.47
CA GLU A 178 5.41 -1.02 -2.02
C GLU A 178 4.03 -0.69 -2.60
N LEU A 179 3.51 0.49 -2.24
CA LEU A 179 2.24 1.01 -2.74
C LEU A 179 2.44 2.42 -3.28
N HIS A 180 2.05 2.63 -4.51
CA HIS A 180 2.00 3.93 -5.16
C HIS A 180 0.56 4.33 -5.44
N GLY A 181 0.30 5.64 -5.42
CA GLY A 181 -0.98 6.20 -5.80
C GLY A 181 -0.81 7.59 -6.42
N ARG A 182 -1.58 7.88 -7.47
CA ARG A 182 -1.65 9.21 -8.10
C ARG A 182 -3.04 9.42 -8.70
N PRO A 183 -3.50 10.66 -8.88
CA PRO A 183 -4.68 10.92 -9.69
C PRO A 183 -4.52 10.31 -11.08
N ALA A 184 -5.55 9.63 -11.56
CA ALA A 184 -5.54 9.02 -12.89
C ALA A 184 -5.51 10.09 -13.99
N SER A 185 -4.92 9.76 -15.13
CA SER A 185 -4.92 10.63 -16.30
C SER A 185 -6.36 10.86 -16.76
N GLY A 186 -6.80 12.12 -16.79
CA GLY A 186 -8.18 12.47 -17.13
C GLY A 186 -9.17 12.44 -15.95
N SER A 187 -8.70 12.17 -14.73
CA SER A 187 -9.50 12.34 -13.52
C SER A 187 -10.03 13.77 -13.42
N ARG A 188 -11.33 13.91 -13.09
CA ARG A 188 -12.02 15.19 -12.90
C ARG A 188 -12.69 15.21 -11.54
N ALA A 189 -13.00 16.41 -11.06
CA ALA A 189 -13.63 16.59 -9.75
C ALA A 189 -15.00 15.90 -9.64
N ASP A 190 -15.74 15.78 -10.75
CA ASP A 190 -17.02 15.08 -10.86
C ASP A 190 -16.87 13.56 -11.04
N GLU A 191 -15.72 13.11 -11.57
CA GLU A 191 -15.37 11.71 -11.79
C GLU A 191 -13.95 11.43 -11.30
N PRO A 192 -13.71 11.46 -9.97
CA PRO A 192 -12.37 11.26 -9.42
C PRO A 192 -11.92 9.82 -9.60
N ALA A 193 -10.68 9.65 -10.04
CA ALA A 193 -10.06 8.34 -10.19
C ALA A 193 -8.59 8.41 -9.75
N ILE A 194 -8.11 7.33 -9.13
CA ILE A 194 -6.75 7.19 -8.63
C ILE A 194 -6.13 5.95 -9.24
N GLU A 195 -5.02 6.12 -9.95
CA GLU A 195 -4.16 5.00 -10.36
C GLU A 195 -3.36 4.53 -9.15
N THR A 196 -3.31 3.22 -8.95
CA THR A 196 -2.51 2.59 -7.90
C THR A 196 -1.65 1.46 -8.47
N ASN A 197 -0.47 1.27 -7.87
CA ASN A 197 0.36 0.09 -8.10
C ASN A 197 0.79 -0.47 -6.75
N LEU A 198 0.54 -1.75 -6.54
CA LEU A 198 0.93 -2.52 -5.37
C LEU A 198 1.96 -3.57 -5.77
N GLN A 199 3.13 -3.55 -5.12
CA GLN A 199 4.16 -4.57 -5.27
C GLN A 199 4.37 -5.31 -3.96
N LEU A 200 4.39 -6.64 -4.04
CA LEU A 200 4.74 -7.54 -2.94
C LEU A 200 5.85 -8.48 -3.41
N LYS A 201 6.88 -8.67 -2.59
CA LYS A 201 7.92 -9.67 -2.81
C LYS A 201 8.00 -10.63 -1.64
N HIS A 202 8.00 -11.92 -1.96
CA HIS A 202 8.08 -13.01 -0.98
C HIS A 202 7.07 -12.84 0.15
N SER A 203 5.81 -12.51 -0.20
CA SER A 203 4.73 -12.35 0.76
C SER A 203 4.19 -13.71 1.19
N VAL A 204 3.91 -13.85 2.50
CA VAL A 204 3.33 -15.04 3.11
C VAL A 204 2.15 -14.62 3.98
N ALA A 205 1.00 -15.28 3.84
CA ALA A 205 -0.22 -15.03 4.59
C ALA A 205 -1.00 -16.34 4.86
N GLY A 206 -0.29 -17.35 5.35
CA GLY A 206 -0.82 -18.71 5.52
C GLY A 206 -2.02 -18.83 6.46
N LYS A 207 -2.16 -17.92 7.42
CA LYS A 207 -3.33 -17.86 8.29
C LYS A 207 -4.58 -17.32 7.58
N ILE A 208 -4.40 -16.49 6.55
CA ILE A 208 -5.52 -15.98 5.74
C ILE A 208 -6.02 -17.10 4.82
N HIS A 209 -5.10 -17.77 4.12
CA HIS A 209 -5.45 -18.88 3.25
C HIS A 209 -4.24 -19.80 3.01
N ALA A 210 -4.46 -21.12 2.99
CA ALA A 210 -3.41 -22.12 2.83
C ALA A 210 -2.56 -21.94 1.55
N VAL A 211 -3.14 -21.47 0.45
CA VAL A 211 -2.41 -21.14 -0.80
C VAL A 211 -1.37 -20.05 -0.56
N LEU A 212 -1.66 -19.09 0.33
CA LEU A 212 -0.76 -17.98 0.67
C LEU A 212 0.28 -18.34 1.73
N ALA A 213 0.35 -19.60 2.17
CA ALA A 213 1.39 -20.08 3.09
C ALA A 213 2.78 -20.19 2.46
N ARG A 214 2.88 -20.06 1.13
CA ARG A 214 4.14 -20.10 0.38
C ARG A 214 4.51 -18.71 -0.11
N PRO A 215 5.80 -18.40 -0.20
CA PRO A 215 6.26 -17.11 -0.72
C PRO A 215 5.64 -16.78 -2.08
N THR A 216 5.03 -15.62 -2.16
CA THR A 216 4.29 -15.14 -3.34
C THR A 216 4.75 -13.75 -3.70
N ASP A 217 5.09 -13.53 -4.96
CA ASP A 217 5.31 -12.20 -5.54
C ASP A 217 4.01 -11.74 -6.21
N ALA A 218 3.65 -10.47 -6.01
CA ALA A 218 2.52 -9.85 -6.69
C ALA A 218 2.88 -8.44 -7.17
N ASP A 219 2.40 -8.09 -8.36
CA ASP A 219 2.43 -6.75 -8.93
C ASP A 219 1.04 -6.46 -9.48
N ILE A 220 0.37 -5.47 -8.93
CA ILE A 220 -1.04 -5.17 -9.25
C ILE A 220 -1.17 -3.69 -9.55
N SER A 221 -1.52 -3.38 -10.79
CA SER A 221 -1.89 -2.04 -11.25
C SER A 221 -3.41 -1.92 -11.34
N SER A 222 -3.96 -0.87 -10.77
CA SER A 222 -5.41 -0.66 -10.79
C SER A 222 -5.77 0.82 -10.87
N VAL A 223 -7.00 1.10 -11.30
CA VAL A 223 -7.64 2.41 -11.25
C VAL A 223 -8.85 2.30 -10.32
N ILE A 224 -8.87 3.13 -9.29
CA ILE A 224 -9.98 3.21 -8.34
C ILE A 224 -10.83 4.40 -8.74
N HIS A 225 -12.02 4.15 -9.25
CA HIS A 225 -12.99 5.15 -9.67
C HIS A 225 -13.89 5.57 -8.51
N GLY A 226 -14.32 6.83 -8.49
CA GLY A 226 -15.26 7.38 -7.50
C GLY A 226 -14.63 7.64 -6.12
N LEU A 227 -13.31 7.57 -5.98
CA LEU A 227 -12.61 7.87 -4.74
C LEU A 227 -12.29 9.37 -4.65
N ASP A 228 -13.10 10.09 -3.88
CA ASP A 228 -12.97 11.53 -3.64
C ASP A 228 -12.01 11.81 -2.46
N GLY A 229 -10.75 11.41 -2.64
CA GLY A 229 -9.70 11.59 -1.65
C GLY A 229 -9.89 10.77 -0.38
N LEU A 230 -8.93 10.89 0.53
CA LEU A 230 -9.02 10.29 1.87
C LEU A 230 -9.90 11.17 2.76
N THR A 231 -11.13 10.75 3.01
CA THR A 231 -12.02 11.43 3.95
C THR A 231 -11.69 10.97 5.38
N ARG A 232 -11.77 11.88 6.36
CA ARG A 232 -11.55 11.56 7.78
C ARG A 232 -12.78 10.90 8.39
N LYS A 233 -13.18 9.74 7.89
CA LYS A 233 -14.31 8.94 8.34
C LYS A 233 -13.87 7.51 8.59
N PRO A 234 -14.62 6.74 9.40
CA PRO A 234 -14.38 5.31 9.56
C PRO A 234 -14.33 4.59 8.21
N LEU A 235 -13.41 3.65 8.05
CA LEU A 235 -13.23 2.91 6.80
C LEU A 235 -14.53 2.27 6.27
N PRO A 236 -15.38 1.62 7.10
CA PRO A 236 -16.66 1.10 6.63
C PRO A 236 -17.58 2.17 6.02
N ASP A 237 -17.59 3.38 6.59
CA ASP A 237 -18.43 4.47 6.09
C ASP A 237 -17.86 5.06 4.80
N GLN A 238 -16.53 5.12 4.67
CA GLN A 238 -15.87 5.49 3.41
C GLN A 238 -16.22 4.50 2.30
N LEU A 239 -16.14 3.19 2.56
CA LEU A 239 -16.48 2.15 1.59
C LEU A 239 -17.95 2.21 1.18
N LYS A 240 -18.88 2.45 2.13
CA LYS A 240 -20.31 2.65 1.82
C LYS A 240 -20.55 3.87 0.94
N GLN A 241 -19.87 4.99 1.21
CA GLN A 241 -19.97 6.21 0.41
C GLN A 241 -19.37 6.02 -0.98
N TRP A 242 -18.18 5.42 -1.07
CA TRP A 242 -17.54 5.08 -2.33
C TRP A 242 -18.45 4.20 -3.20
N ARG A 243 -19.03 3.14 -2.64
CA ARG A 243 -20.02 2.30 -3.32
C ARG A 243 -21.24 3.09 -3.79
N ALA A 244 -21.80 3.97 -2.94
CA ALA A 244 -22.99 4.77 -3.27
C ALA A 244 -22.76 5.73 -4.46
N ARG A 245 -21.49 6.11 -4.72
CA ARG A 245 -21.08 6.92 -5.87
C ARG A 245 -20.76 6.09 -7.12
N GLY A 246 -21.06 4.79 -7.11
CA GLY A 246 -20.73 3.89 -8.21
C GLY A 246 -19.26 3.48 -8.25
N GLY A 247 -18.60 3.49 -7.09
CA GLY A 247 -17.18 3.14 -6.96
C GLY A 247 -16.84 1.77 -7.54
N GLU A 248 -15.73 1.73 -8.28
CA GLU A 248 -15.23 0.55 -8.97
C GLU A 248 -13.71 0.49 -8.87
N VAL A 249 -13.18 -0.70 -8.71
CA VAL A 249 -11.74 -0.99 -8.87
C VAL A 249 -11.55 -1.70 -10.19
N GLU A 250 -10.95 -1.02 -11.16
CA GLU A 250 -10.51 -1.59 -12.41
C GLU A 250 -9.08 -2.10 -12.24
N ILE A 251 -8.89 -3.41 -12.23
CA ILE A 251 -7.57 -4.04 -12.26
C ILE A 251 -7.11 -4.04 -13.71
N THR A 252 -6.19 -3.16 -14.05
CA THR A 252 -5.65 -3.02 -15.40
C THR A 252 -4.64 -4.12 -15.70
N GLU A 253 -3.84 -4.50 -14.70
CA GLU A 253 -2.92 -5.61 -14.77
C GLU A 253 -2.68 -6.14 -13.35
N ALA A 254 -2.80 -7.44 -13.18
CA ALA A 254 -2.35 -8.15 -11.99
C ALA A 254 -1.44 -9.29 -12.41
N ARG A 255 -0.29 -9.39 -11.78
CA ARG A 255 0.67 -10.48 -11.99
C ARG A 255 1.07 -11.08 -10.66
N ILE A 256 0.83 -12.37 -10.52
CA ILE A 256 1.14 -13.13 -9.30
C ILE A 256 2.05 -14.29 -9.67
N ARG A 257 3.09 -14.49 -8.91
CA ARG A 257 4.02 -15.60 -9.08
C ARG A 257 4.24 -16.32 -7.76
N GLN A 258 4.06 -17.62 -7.79
CA GLN A 258 4.33 -18.51 -6.65
C GLN A 258 4.97 -19.78 -7.17
N ASP A 259 6.24 -19.98 -6.89
CA ASP A 259 7.05 -21.07 -7.48
C ASP A 259 6.94 -21.06 -9.02
N ASP A 260 6.45 -22.19 -9.61
CA ASP A 260 6.22 -22.34 -11.05
C ASP A 260 4.84 -21.87 -11.52
N VAL A 261 3.96 -21.51 -10.59
CA VAL A 261 2.64 -20.96 -10.94
C VAL A 261 2.76 -19.48 -11.23
N ILE A 262 2.31 -19.06 -12.39
CA ILE A 262 2.24 -17.65 -12.79
C ILE A 262 0.79 -17.37 -13.17
N ALA A 263 0.20 -16.34 -12.57
CA ALA A 263 -1.11 -15.87 -12.94
C ALA A 263 -1.01 -14.41 -13.38
N ALA A 264 -1.67 -14.06 -14.48
CA ALA A 264 -1.88 -12.70 -14.91
C ALA A 264 -3.38 -12.47 -15.12
N GLY A 265 -3.87 -11.30 -14.71
CA GLY A 265 -5.30 -11.04 -14.80
C GLY A 265 -5.63 -9.57 -14.90
N ALA A 266 -6.83 -9.29 -15.40
CA ALA A 266 -7.43 -7.97 -15.47
C ALA A 266 -8.95 -8.07 -15.34
N GLY A 267 -9.61 -6.96 -14.99
CA GLY A 267 -11.06 -6.89 -14.88
C GLY A 267 -11.52 -5.82 -13.90
N ALA A 268 -12.78 -5.87 -13.49
CA ALA A 268 -13.35 -4.84 -12.63
C ALA A 268 -14.15 -5.45 -11.49
N LEU A 269 -14.05 -4.82 -10.32
CA LEU A 269 -14.72 -5.21 -9.09
C LEU A 269 -15.43 -4.01 -8.46
N LYS A 270 -16.62 -4.27 -7.90
CA LYS A 270 -17.46 -3.32 -7.17
C LYS A 270 -17.86 -3.89 -5.81
N LEU A 271 -18.40 -3.04 -4.95
CA LEU A 271 -19.00 -3.49 -3.70
C LEU A 271 -20.52 -3.55 -3.81
N THR A 272 -21.11 -4.60 -3.29
CA THR A 272 -22.57 -4.71 -3.13
C THR A 272 -23.06 -3.91 -1.92
N ALA A 273 -24.37 -3.81 -1.76
CA ALA A 273 -24.97 -3.16 -0.59
C ALA A 273 -24.61 -3.83 0.74
N ARG A 274 -24.25 -5.11 0.71
CA ARG A 274 -23.83 -5.91 1.87
C ARG A 274 -22.33 -5.93 2.10
N GLY A 275 -21.55 -5.15 1.32
CA GLY A 275 -20.10 -5.11 1.40
C GLY A 275 -19.38 -6.26 0.68
N GLY A 276 -20.11 -7.16 0.03
CA GLY A 276 -19.53 -8.24 -0.75
C GLY A 276 -18.93 -7.74 -2.07
N LEU A 277 -17.92 -8.46 -2.59
CA LEU A 277 -17.36 -8.18 -3.92
C LEU A 277 -18.30 -8.65 -5.02
N ASP A 278 -18.42 -7.84 -6.09
CA ASP A 278 -19.14 -8.15 -7.31
C ASP A 278 -18.32 -7.75 -8.52
N GLY A 279 -18.32 -8.55 -9.59
CA GLY A 279 -17.60 -8.24 -10.82
C GLY A 279 -16.99 -9.44 -11.51
N ASN A 280 -16.09 -9.17 -12.46
CA ASN A 280 -15.47 -10.21 -13.28
C ASN A 280 -13.97 -9.95 -13.46
N LEU A 281 -13.19 -11.01 -13.34
CA LEU A 281 -11.78 -11.01 -13.67
C LEU A 281 -11.51 -12.07 -14.76
N ARG A 282 -10.68 -11.72 -15.72
CA ARG A 282 -10.09 -12.68 -16.66
C ARG A 282 -8.69 -13.00 -16.18
N VAL A 283 -8.42 -14.25 -15.89
CA VAL A 283 -7.14 -14.69 -15.32
C VAL A 283 -6.53 -15.75 -16.22
N THR A 284 -5.28 -15.56 -16.62
CA THR A 284 -4.47 -16.52 -17.40
C THR A 284 -3.43 -17.13 -16.48
N ILE A 285 -3.37 -18.46 -16.39
CA ILE A 285 -2.60 -19.19 -15.39
C ILE A 285 -1.70 -20.21 -16.06
N VAL A 286 -0.39 -20.14 -15.77
CA VAL A 286 0.59 -21.20 -16.03
C VAL A 286 0.62 -22.12 -14.82
N GLY A 287 0.59 -23.44 -15.03
CA GLY A 287 0.63 -24.43 -13.94
C GLY A 287 -0.70 -24.56 -13.19
N ILE A 288 -1.82 -24.42 -13.90
CA ILE A 288 -3.17 -24.49 -13.31
C ILE A 288 -3.42 -25.76 -12.51
N GLU A 289 -2.87 -26.90 -12.91
CA GLU A 289 -3.02 -28.19 -12.21
C GLU A 289 -2.39 -28.15 -10.81
N LYS A 290 -1.28 -27.41 -10.65
CA LYS A 290 -0.64 -27.20 -9.35
C LYS A 290 -1.52 -26.31 -8.46
N LEU A 291 -2.08 -25.23 -9.02
CA LEU A 291 -2.98 -24.34 -8.31
C LEU A 291 -4.25 -25.07 -7.84
N LEU A 292 -4.85 -25.90 -8.67
CA LEU A 292 -6.03 -26.70 -8.31
C LEU A 292 -5.77 -27.63 -7.13
N LYS A 293 -4.59 -28.26 -7.10
CA LYS A 293 -4.17 -29.10 -5.97
C LYS A 293 -3.96 -28.28 -4.69
N MET A 294 -3.38 -27.07 -4.80
CA MET A 294 -3.18 -26.19 -3.65
C MET A 294 -4.50 -25.67 -3.06
N LEU A 295 -5.49 -25.42 -3.91
CA LEU A 295 -6.83 -24.95 -3.51
C LEU A 295 -7.69 -26.07 -2.89
N ASP A 296 -7.21 -27.34 -2.90
CA ASP A 296 -7.98 -28.52 -2.47
C ASP A 296 -9.40 -28.54 -3.06
N LEU A 297 -9.49 -28.22 -4.36
CA LEU A 297 -10.77 -28.08 -5.07
C LEU A 297 -11.55 -29.41 -5.03
N GLU A 298 -10.87 -30.54 -4.89
CA GLU A 298 -11.50 -31.84 -4.70
C GLU A 298 -12.36 -31.87 -3.45
N ARG A 299 -11.92 -31.22 -2.37
CA ARG A 299 -12.66 -31.09 -1.13
C ARG A 299 -13.84 -30.12 -1.29
N VAL A 300 -13.63 -28.96 -1.88
CA VAL A 300 -14.69 -27.96 -2.15
C VAL A 300 -15.78 -28.58 -3.03
N MET A 301 -15.41 -29.40 -4.03
CA MET A 301 -16.37 -30.09 -4.90
C MET A 301 -17.01 -31.32 -4.25
N SER A 302 -16.43 -31.87 -3.17
CA SER A 302 -17.05 -32.94 -2.39
C SER A 302 -18.11 -32.46 -1.40
N GLU A 303 -18.09 -31.19 -1.07
CA GLU A 303 -19.03 -30.51 -0.16
C GLU A 303 -20.11 -29.78 -1.00
N GLY A 304 -21.36 -29.75 -0.54
CA GLY A 304 -22.47 -29.05 -1.21
C GLY A 304 -23.24 -29.89 -2.26
N GLN A 305 -23.95 -29.20 -3.16
CA GLN A 305 -24.84 -29.85 -4.14
C GLN A 305 -24.10 -30.78 -5.13
N VAL A 306 -22.89 -30.41 -5.53
CA VAL A 306 -22.05 -31.25 -6.44
C VAL A 306 -21.59 -32.50 -5.70
N GLY A 307 -21.15 -32.36 -4.45
CA GLY A 307 -20.78 -33.51 -3.60
C GLY A 307 -21.93 -34.48 -3.39
N SER A 308 -23.14 -33.95 -3.16
CA SER A 308 -24.35 -34.77 -2.99
C SER A 308 -24.66 -35.57 -4.27
N ALA A 309 -24.57 -34.94 -5.43
CA ALA A 309 -24.76 -35.60 -6.73
C ALA A 309 -23.70 -36.70 -7.01
N LEU A 310 -22.42 -36.41 -6.67
CA LEU A 310 -21.33 -37.38 -6.81
C LEU A 310 -21.45 -38.54 -5.83
N ASN A 311 -21.95 -38.29 -4.62
CA ASN A 311 -22.23 -39.32 -3.64
C ASN A 311 -23.41 -40.21 -4.08
N ALA A 312 -24.45 -39.63 -4.67
CA ALA A 312 -25.57 -40.36 -5.23
C ALA A 312 -25.08 -41.25 -6.41
N LEU A 313 -24.17 -40.75 -7.24
CA LEU A 313 -23.56 -41.52 -8.33
C LEU A 313 -22.73 -42.69 -7.78
N ASP A 314 -21.99 -42.50 -6.68
CA ASP A 314 -21.19 -43.57 -6.04
C ASP A 314 -22.09 -44.64 -5.39
N GLN A 315 -23.31 -44.30 -4.93
CA GLN A 315 -24.29 -45.25 -4.44
C GLN A 315 -24.90 -46.09 -5.56
N LEU A 316 -25.09 -45.51 -6.75
CA LEU A 316 -25.60 -46.23 -7.90
C LEU A 316 -24.55 -47.10 -8.60
N MET A 317 -23.31 -46.62 -8.65
CA MET A 317 -22.17 -47.30 -9.29
C MET A 317 -20.91 -47.10 -8.47
N PRO A 318 -20.53 -48.07 -7.58
CA PRO A 318 -19.37 -47.94 -6.70
C PRO A 318 -18.08 -47.61 -7.43
N GLY A 319 -17.38 -46.55 -7.03
CA GLY A 319 -16.13 -46.07 -7.60
C GLY A 319 -16.27 -44.99 -8.67
N LEU A 320 -17.43 -44.83 -9.31
CA LEU A 320 -17.62 -43.77 -10.32
C LEU A 320 -17.60 -42.38 -9.75
N GLY A 321 -18.20 -42.15 -8.58
CA GLY A 321 -18.15 -40.86 -7.89
C GLY A 321 -16.75 -40.48 -7.49
N SER A 322 -15.91 -41.43 -7.09
CA SER A 322 -14.51 -41.20 -6.75
C SER A 322 -13.65 -40.86 -7.98
N ILE A 323 -13.90 -41.51 -9.11
CA ILE A 323 -13.24 -41.24 -10.41
C ILE A 323 -13.70 -39.87 -10.89
N ALA A 324 -15.00 -39.57 -10.84
CA ALA A 324 -15.56 -38.31 -11.22
C ALA A 324 -14.99 -37.16 -10.37
N ARG A 325 -14.82 -37.33 -9.05
CA ARG A 325 -14.17 -36.35 -8.16
C ARG A 325 -12.72 -36.05 -8.55
N ARG A 326 -11.92 -37.10 -8.82
CA ARG A 326 -10.50 -36.92 -9.23
C ARG A 326 -10.34 -36.26 -10.60
N SER A 327 -11.31 -36.50 -11.50
CA SER A 327 -11.30 -35.95 -12.86
C SER A 327 -12.08 -34.62 -12.98
N ALA A 328 -12.87 -34.25 -11.96
CA ALA A 328 -13.79 -33.14 -12.06
C ALA A 328 -13.07 -31.79 -12.13
N ALA A 329 -12.06 -31.54 -11.30
CA ALA A 329 -11.32 -30.28 -11.33
C ALA A 329 -10.51 -30.11 -12.63
N PRO A 330 -9.69 -31.07 -13.09
CA PRO A 330 -9.04 -30.98 -14.41
C PRO A 330 -10.05 -30.95 -15.56
N GLY A 331 -11.13 -31.72 -15.50
CA GLY A 331 -12.19 -31.70 -16.50
C GLY A 331 -12.92 -30.38 -16.60
N LEU A 332 -13.20 -29.75 -15.47
CA LEU A 332 -13.81 -28.42 -15.39
C LEU A 332 -12.93 -27.37 -16.09
N VAL A 333 -11.64 -27.38 -15.80
CA VAL A 333 -10.68 -26.47 -16.43
C VAL A 333 -10.57 -26.73 -17.93
N ALA A 334 -10.60 -27.99 -18.36
CA ALA A 334 -10.57 -28.34 -19.77
C ALA A 334 -11.84 -27.85 -20.53
N VAL A 335 -12.98 -27.76 -19.84
CA VAL A 335 -14.26 -27.32 -20.43
C VAL A 335 -14.41 -25.79 -20.36
N LEU A 336 -14.02 -25.17 -19.25
CA LEU A 336 -14.22 -23.72 -19.02
C LEU A 336 -13.02 -22.86 -19.39
N GLY A 337 -11.83 -23.48 -19.42
CA GLY A 337 -10.57 -22.79 -19.71
C GLY A 337 -10.32 -22.67 -21.22
N GLN A 338 -9.87 -21.50 -21.63
CA GLN A 338 -9.35 -21.28 -22.97
C GLN A 338 -7.82 -21.50 -22.95
N ARG A 339 -7.32 -22.28 -23.89
CA ARG A 339 -5.87 -22.46 -24.05
C ARG A 339 -5.26 -21.15 -24.51
N GLY A 340 -4.15 -20.76 -23.91
CA GLY A 340 -3.39 -19.56 -24.21
C GLY A 340 -1.93 -19.74 -23.89
N GLU A 341 -1.22 -18.64 -23.87
CA GLU A 341 0.21 -18.57 -23.55
C GLU A 341 0.45 -17.39 -22.61
N LEU A 342 1.35 -17.57 -21.66
CA LEU A 342 1.82 -16.51 -20.77
C LEU A 342 3.33 -16.69 -20.57
N ASP A 343 4.12 -15.67 -20.88
CA ASP A 343 5.59 -15.70 -20.82
C ASP A 343 6.23 -16.85 -21.66
N GLY A 344 5.68 -17.14 -22.83
CA GLY A 344 6.17 -18.25 -23.67
C GLY A 344 5.85 -19.64 -23.13
N LYS A 345 4.98 -19.76 -22.12
CA LYS A 345 4.58 -21.02 -21.50
C LYS A 345 3.10 -21.31 -21.77
N PRO A 346 2.73 -22.60 -21.98
CA PRO A 346 1.33 -22.96 -22.07
C PRO A 346 0.55 -22.52 -20.83
N ALA A 347 -0.57 -21.86 -21.05
CA ALA A 347 -1.40 -21.30 -19.99
C ALA A 347 -2.89 -21.57 -20.25
N THR A 348 -3.69 -21.43 -19.22
CA THR A 348 -5.15 -21.54 -19.30
C THR A 348 -5.78 -20.22 -18.85
N THR A 349 -6.62 -19.65 -19.69
CA THR A 349 -7.39 -18.43 -19.37
C THR A 349 -8.76 -18.81 -18.88
N LEU A 350 -9.16 -18.25 -17.74
CA LEU A 350 -10.43 -18.49 -17.06
C LEU A 350 -11.13 -17.18 -16.78
N ALA A 351 -12.46 -17.19 -16.82
CA ALA A 351 -13.29 -16.11 -16.32
C ALA A 351 -13.69 -16.42 -14.87
N VAL A 352 -13.28 -15.56 -13.94
CA VAL A 352 -13.65 -15.61 -12.53
C VAL A 352 -14.71 -14.56 -12.29
N ARG A 353 -15.87 -14.96 -11.78
CA ARG A 353 -16.98 -14.07 -11.48
C ARG A 353 -17.19 -13.98 -9.98
N PHE A 354 -17.37 -12.76 -9.49
CA PHE A 354 -17.76 -12.46 -8.12
C PHE A 354 -19.24 -12.08 -8.09
N VAL A 355 -19.98 -12.62 -7.16
CA VAL A 355 -21.38 -12.28 -6.92
C VAL A 355 -21.61 -12.19 -5.43
N ASP A 356 -21.62 -10.96 -4.91
CA ASP A 356 -21.83 -10.65 -3.49
C ASP A 356 -20.88 -11.45 -2.59
N GLY A 357 -19.59 -11.43 -2.93
CA GLY A 357 -18.53 -12.11 -2.20
C GLY A 357 -18.30 -13.57 -2.62
N ARG A 358 -19.29 -14.24 -3.22
CA ARG A 358 -19.09 -15.61 -3.73
C ARG A 358 -18.30 -15.61 -5.03
N VAL A 359 -17.30 -16.46 -5.09
CA VAL A 359 -16.38 -16.60 -6.23
C VAL A 359 -16.82 -17.79 -7.09
N PHE A 360 -17.01 -17.55 -8.38
CA PHE A 360 -17.45 -18.54 -9.34
C PHE A 360 -16.40 -18.74 -10.44
N LEU A 361 -16.18 -19.99 -10.81
CA LEU A 361 -15.49 -20.40 -12.00
C LEU A 361 -16.51 -21.02 -12.97
N GLY A 362 -16.93 -20.27 -13.98
CA GLY A 362 -18.11 -20.62 -14.78
C GLY A 362 -19.38 -20.67 -13.91
N PRO A 363 -20.14 -21.77 -13.92
CA PRO A 363 -21.32 -21.93 -13.08
C PRO A 363 -21.03 -22.40 -11.65
N PHE A 364 -19.78 -22.79 -11.33
CA PHE A 364 -19.41 -23.45 -10.09
C PHE A 364 -18.90 -22.46 -9.05
N PRO A 365 -19.46 -22.45 -7.81
CA PRO A 365 -18.89 -21.71 -6.70
C PRO A 365 -17.60 -22.38 -6.24
N VAL A 366 -16.51 -21.64 -6.17
CA VAL A 366 -15.17 -22.14 -5.81
C VAL A 366 -14.62 -21.52 -4.52
N GLY A 367 -15.29 -20.52 -3.98
CA GLY A 367 -14.87 -19.86 -2.75
C GLY A 367 -15.77 -18.70 -2.36
N GLU A 368 -15.43 -18.06 -1.27
CA GLU A 368 -16.12 -16.88 -0.75
C GLU A 368 -15.11 -15.89 -0.17
N VAL A 369 -15.34 -14.61 -0.42
CA VAL A 369 -14.63 -13.48 0.19
C VAL A 369 -15.58 -12.84 1.19
N PRO A 370 -15.19 -12.67 2.46
CA PRO A 370 -16.06 -12.04 3.44
C PRO A 370 -16.38 -10.58 3.06
N PRO A 371 -17.54 -10.05 3.50
CA PRO A 371 -17.88 -8.65 3.25
C PRO A 371 -16.87 -7.72 3.91
N LEU A 372 -16.61 -6.58 3.28
CA LEU A 372 -15.62 -5.58 3.71
C LEU A 372 -16.17 -4.59 4.75
N PHE A 373 -17.48 -4.57 4.98
CA PHE A 373 -18.15 -3.78 6.02
C PHE A 373 -19.51 -4.37 6.43
#